data_396be0993b51369b6a86e5d4cc8f3939
#
_entry.id   396be0993b51369b6a86e5d4cc8f3939
#
_cell.length_a   1.000
_cell.length_b   1.000
_cell.length_c   1.000
_cell.angle_alpha   90.00
_cell.angle_beta   90.00
_cell.angle_gamma   90.00
#
_symmetry.space_group_name_H-M   'P 1'
#
loop_
_entity.id
_entity.type
_entity.pdbx_description
1 polymer ?
#
loop_
_entity_poly.entity_id
_entity_poly.type
_entity_poly.pdbx_seq_one_letter_code
_entity_poly.pdbx_strand_id
1 'polypeptide(L)'
;PHNLVEVVAALRHMLDHPDADLDEIMRFVPGPDLPTGGRIIGLDGIADAYRTGRGSFKIRATARIEKVSPRRRGIVVTELPYMVGPERIIDQIKTLVQSKKITGIADVKDLTDLTNGTRLVIEVKNGINPEALLERLYKLTKLEDSFAINAVSLVEGQPRTLGPVSYTHLRAHET
;
A
#
# COMPACT_ATOMS: atom_id res chain seq x y z
N PRO A 1 -0.65 0.91 10.95
CA PRO A 1 -1.66 1.58 11.80
C PRO A 1 -3.03 1.57 11.12
N HIS A 2 -4.07 1.92 11.89
CA HIS A 2 -5.44 2.03 11.39
C HIS A 2 -5.92 3.47 11.58
N ASN A 3 -6.88 3.86 10.77
CA ASN A 3 -7.51 5.17 10.89
C ASN A 3 -8.33 5.24 12.20
N LEU A 4 -8.05 6.23 13.06
CA LEU A 4 -8.68 6.34 14.36
C LEU A 4 -10.20 6.56 14.25
N VAL A 5 -10.65 7.33 13.28
CA VAL A 5 -12.09 7.60 13.08
C VAL A 5 -12.82 6.32 12.69
N GLU A 6 -12.24 5.51 11.80
CA GLU A 6 -12.77 4.21 11.39
C GLU A 6 -12.85 3.25 12.57
N VAL A 7 -11.78 3.16 13.37
CA VAL A 7 -11.75 2.29 14.56
C VAL A 7 -12.79 2.72 15.58
N VAL A 8 -12.95 4.01 15.86
CA VAL A 8 -13.99 4.51 16.79
C VAL A 8 -15.38 4.22 16.26
N ALA A 9 -15.62 4.37 14.95
CA ALA A 9 -16.91 4.03 14.35
C ALA A 9 -17.23 2.54 14.49
N ALA A 10 -16.26 1.66 14.26
CA ALA A 10 -16.39 0.23 14.45
C ALA A 10 -16.70 -0.13 15.91
N LEU A 11 -15.99 0.47 16.87
CA LEU A 11 -16.23 0.26 18.30
C LEU A 11 -17.63 0.69 18.72
N ARG A 12 -18.12 1.84 18.24
CA ARG A 12 -19.50 2.28 18.50
C ARG A 12 -20.52 1.31 17.94
N HIS A 13 -20.31 0.81 16.72
CA HIS A 13 -21.18 -0.21 16.15
C HIS A 13 -21.19 -1.49 16.97
N MET A 14 -20.05 -1.96 17.47
CA MET A 14 -19.95 -3.15 18.33
C MET A 14 -20.66 -2.98 19.69
N LEU A 15 -20.67 -1.75 20.24
CA LEU A 15 -21.44 -1.48 21.47
C LEU A 15 -22.93 -1.61 21.27
N ASP A 16 -23.44 -1.18 20.11
CA ASP A 16 -24.85 -1.27 19.76
C ASP A 16 -25.24 -2.68 19.24
N HIS A 17 -24.26 -3.40 18.68
CA HIS A 17 -24.41 -4.74 18.08
C HIS A 17 -23.30 -5.68 18.57
N PRO A 18 -23.40 -6.23 19.79
CA PRO A 18 -22.35 -7.09 20.38
C PRO A 18 -22.06 -8.35 19.58
N ASP A 19 -23.01 -8.82 18.79
CA ASP A 19 -22.89 -10.02 17.93
C ASP A 19 -22.40 -9.71 16.52
N ALA A 20 -21.94 -8.45 16.25
CA ALA A 20 -21.45 -8.06 14.94
C ALA A 20 -20.30 -8.96 14.49
N ASP A 21 -20.41 -9.48 13.29
CA ASP A 21 -19.39 -10.34 12.70
C ASP A 21 -18.22 -9.53 12.08
N LEU A 22 -17.20 -10.25 11.62
CA LEU A 22 -16.03 -9.63 11.00
C LEU A 22 -16.41 -8.83 9.76
N ASP A 23 -17.31 -9.31 8.93
CA ASP A 23 -17.68 -8.66 7.67
C ASP A 23 -18.41 -7.35 7.93
N GLU A 24 -19.23 -7.28 9.00
CA GLU A 24 -19.85 -6.03 9.45
C GLU A 24 -18.81 -5.04 9.95
N ILE A 25 -17.86 -5.48 10.76
CA ILE A 25 -16.78 -4.62 11.30
C ILE A 25 -15.89 -4.09 10.19
N MET A 26 -15.58 -4.91 9.18
CA MET A 26 -14.78 -4.49 8.03
C MET A 26 -15.44 -3.42 7.15
N ARG A 27 -16.75 -3.19 7.27
CA ARG A 27 -17.41 -2.04 6.60
C ARG A 27 -16.97 -0.71 7.19
N PHE A 28 -16.59 -0.69 8.47
CA PHE A 28 -16.08 0.50 9.17
C PHE A 28 -14.55 0.61 9.07
N VAL A 29 -13.86 -0.53 9.13
CA VAL A 29 -12.38 -0.61 9.06
C VAL A 29 -11.99 -1.52 7.90
N PRO A 30 -12.01 -1.02 6.66
CA PRO A 30 -11.76 -1.87 5.48
C PRO A 30 -10.31 -2.31 5.35
N GLY A 31 -9.38 -1.62 6.00
CA GLY A 31 -7.96 -1.95 5.95
C GLY A 31 -7.08 -1.01 6.76
N PRO A 32 -5.78 -1.31 6.85
CA PRO A 32 -4.83 -0.45 7.53
C PRO A 32 -4.47 0.77 6.68
N ASP A 33 -4.15 1.89 7.35
CA ASP A 33 -3.47 3.03 6.74
C ASP A 33 -1.96 2.84 6.84
N LEU A 34 -1.25 3.13 5.76
CA LEU A 34 0.19 3.04 5.71
C LEU A 34 0.82 4.44 5.72
N PRO A 35 1.92 4.65 6.45
CA PRO A 35 2.49 5.99 6.67
C PRO A 35 2.92 6.71 5.38
N THR A 36 3.29 5.97 4.36
CA THR A 36 3.76 6.52 3.07
C THR A 36 2.69 6.60 2.01
N GLY A 37 1.43 6.26 2.35
CA GLY A 37 0.33 6.21 1.41
C GLY A 37 0.40 5.03 0.45
N GLY A 38 0.02 5.25 -0.80
CA GLY A 38 -0.14 4.20 -1.80
C GLY A 38 -1.56 3.64 -1.83
N ARG A 39 -1.78 2.68 -2.71
CA ARG A 39 -3.09 2.06 -2.92
C ARG A 39 -3.03 0.58 -2.64
N ILE A 40 -3.88 0.11 -1.76
CA ILE A 40 -4.05 -1.32 -1.49
C ILE A 40 -4.83 -1.95 -2.65
N ILE A 41 -4.34 -3.07 -3.15
CA ILE A 41 -4.94 -3.82 -4.24
C ILE A 41 -5.49 -5.14 -3.73
N GLY A 42 -6.81 -5.24 -3.73
CA GLY A 42 -7.54 -6.40 -3.20
C GLY A 42 -7.71 -6.34 -1.68
N LEU A 43 -8.81 -6.88 -1.19
CA LEU A 43 -9.17 -6.88 0.23
C LEU A 43 -9.08 -8.28 0.88
N ASP A 44 -8.96 -9.33 0.08
CA ASP A 44 -8.99 -10.72 0.58
C ASP A 44 -7.88 -10.98 1.60
N GLY A 45 -6.66 -10.53 1.32
CA GLY A 45 -5.55 -10.69 2.25
C GLY A 45 -5.69 -9.88 3.54
N ILE A 46 -6.44 -8.77 3.51
CA ILE A 46 -6.79 -8.00 4.71
C ILE A 46 -7.85 -8.75 5.52
N ALA A 47 -8.88 -9.29 4.87
CA ALA A 47 -9.91 -10.10 5.52
C ALA A 47 -9.28 -11.32 6.21
N ASP A 48 -8.35 -12.01 5.55
CA ASP A 48 -7.61 -13.11 6.15
C ASP A 48 -6.78 -12.66 7.36
N ALA A 49 -6.09 -11.53 7.26
CA ALA A 49 -5.33 -10.97 8.37
C ALA A 49 -6.23 -10.60 9.57
N TYR A 50 -7.40 -10.06 9.30
CA TYR A 50 -8.36 -9.71 10.36
C TYR A 50 -9.00 -10.93 11.01
N ARG A 51 -9.21 -12.00 10.24
CA ARG A 51 -9.77 -13.26 10.75
C ARG A 51 -8.75 -14.08 11.53
N THR A 52 -7.53 -14.20 11.02
CA THR A 52 -6.53 -15.14 11.53
C THR A 52 -5.32 -14.49 12.18
N GLY A 53 -5.16 -13.17 12.06
CA GLY A 53 -3.95 -12.43 12.42
C GLY A 53 -2.84 -12.52 11.37
N ARG A 54 -3.00 -13.26 10.29
CA ARG A 54 -2.03 -13.40 9.19
C ARG A 54 -2.71 -13.20 7.84
N GLY A 55 -2.07 -12.39 7.00
CA GLY A 55 -2.54 -12.16 5.64
C GLY A 55 -1.52 -11.37 4.84
N SER A 56 -1.69 -11.33 3.55
CA SER A 56 -0.82 -10.59 2.64
C SER A 56 -1.65 -9.85 1.61
N PHE A 57 -1.33 -8.60 1.36
CA PHE A 57 -1.96 -7.78 0.33
C PHE A 57 -0.92 -7.02 -0.47
N LYS A 58 -1.31 -6.53 -1.63
CA LYS A 58 -0.44 -5.73 -2.50
C LYS A 58 -0.68 -4.25 -2.28
N ILE A 59 0.41 -3.48 -2.33
CA ILE A 59 0.40 -2.02 -2.28
C ILE A 59 1.00 -1.51 -3.58
N ARG A 60 0.28 -0.66 -4.28
CA ARG A 60 0.77 0.07 -5.44
C ARG A 60 1.14 1.51 -5.08
N ALA A 61 2.19 2.00 -5.70
CA ALA A 61 2.50 3.42 -5.73
C ALA A 61 1.34 4.23 -6.32
N THR A 62 1.13 5.44 -5.81
CA THR A 62 0.25 6.41 -6.43
C THR A 62 1.00 7.12 -7.54
N ALA A 63 0.57 6.92 -8.77
CA ALA A 63 1.19 7.48 -9.96
C ALA A 63 0.15 8.13 -10.88
N ARG A 64 0.57 9.20 -11.55
CA ARG A 64 -0.23 9.92 -12.55
C ARG A 64 0.58 10.09 -13.82
N ILE A 65 -0.13 10.16 -14.93
CA ILE A 65 0.49 10.47 -16.22
C ILE A 65 0.27 11.95 -16.48
N GLU A 66 1.37 12.68 -16.55
CA GLU A 66 1.37 14.13 -16.72
C GLU A 66 2.26 14.54 -17.91
N LYS A 67 2.03 15.73 -18.43
CA LYS A 67 2.92 16.37 -19.38
C LYS A 67 4.07 17.01 -18.61
N VAL A 68 5.25 16.37 -18.68
CA VAL A 68 6.46 16.79 -17.92
C VAL A 68 7.34 17.78 -18.69
N SER A 69 7.15 17.87 -20.02
CA SER A 69 7.79 18.86 -20.87
C SER A 69 6.89 19.15 -22.09
N PRO A 70 7.17 20.22 -22.89
CA PRO A 70 6.34 20.56 -24.05
C PRO A 70 6.14 19.43 -25.05
N ARG A 71 7.09 18.49 -25.11
CA ARG A 71 7.13 17.39 -26.08
C ARG A 71 7.07 16.00 -25.46
N ARG A 72 7.00 15.88 -24.11
CA ARG A 72 7.07 14.57 -23.43
C ARG A 72 6.02 14.43 -22.34
N ARG A 73 5.44 13.25 -22.28
CA ARG A 73 4.65 12.77 -21.14
C ARG A 73 5.54 12.02 -20.17
N GLY A 74 5.15 11.96 -18.94
CA GLY A 74 5.86 11.23 -17.90
C GLY A 74 4.91 10.60 -16.89
N ILE A 75 5.44 9.63 -16.17
CA ILE A 75 4.80 9.00 -15.02
C ILE A 75 5.32 9.71 -13.78
N VAL A 76 4.46 10.39 -13.05
CA VAL A 76 4.78 11.08 -11.81
C VAL A 76 4.28 10.26 -10.64
N VAL A 77 5.21 9.75 -9.84
CA VAL A 77 4.94 8.97 -8.63
C VAL A 77 4.98 9.89 -7.43
N THR A 78 3.89 9.97 -6.70
CA THR A 78 3.73 10.86 -5.52
C THR A 78 3.70 10.11 -4.21
N GLU A 79 3.40 8.82 -4.23
CA GLU A 79 3.43 7.95 -3.06
C GLU A 79 4.05 6.61 -3.43
N LEU A 80 4.89 6.08 -2.57
CA LEU A 80 5.55 4.78 -2.75
C LEU A 80 4.99 3.75 -1.75
N PRO A 81 5.05 2.46 -2.08
CA PRO A 81 4.73 1.41 -1.12
C PRO A 81 5.56 1.55 0.16
N TYR A 82 4.97 1.14 1.28
CA TYR A 82 5.64 1.23 2.57
C TYR A 82 6.99 0.51 2.56
N MET A 83 8.01 1.16 3.13
CA MET A 83 9.42 0.72 3.16
C MET A 83 10.12 0.64 1.79
N VAL A 84 9.59 1.28 0.77
CA VAL A 84 10.23 1.41 -0.54
C VAL A 84 10.66 2.85 -0.74
N GLY A 85 11.97 3.09 -0.85
CA GLY A 85 12.54 4.40 -1.15
C GLY A 85 12.64 4.66 -2.66
N PRO A 86 12.69 5.94 -3.08
CA PRO A 86 12.83 6.31 -4.49
C PRO A 86 14.13 5.80 -5.11
N GLU A 87 15.21 5.72 -4.35
CA GLU A 87 16.52 5.23 -4.81
C GLU A 87 16.42 3.79 -5.32
N ARG A 88 15.68 2.96 -4.59
CA ARG A 88 15.48 1.55 -4.96
C ARG A 88 14.73 1.41 -6.29
N ILE A 89 13.74 2.25 -6.51
CA ILE A 89 12.99 2.27 -7.77
C ILE A 89 13.88 2.71 -8.93
N ILE A 90 14.68 3.75 -8.73
CA ILE A 90 15.63 4.27 -9.73
C ILE A 90 16.64 3.19 -10.12
N ASP A 91 17.22 2.49 -9.16
CA ASP A 91 18.19 1.42 -9.42
C ASP A 91 17.58 0.23 -10.16
N GLN A 92 16.34 -0.15 -9.78
CA GLN A 92 15.59 -1.20 -10.48
C GLN A 92 15.31 -0.79 -11.94
N ILE A 93 14.87 0.45 -12.17
CA ILE A 93 14.62 0.95 -13.53
C ILE A 93 15.91 0.97 -14.34
N LYS A 94 17.03 1.45 -13.79
CA LYS A 94 18.33 1.43 -14.47
C LYS A 94 18.72 0.01 -14.91
N THR A 95 18.59 -0.95 -14.01
CA THR A 95 18.88 -2.36 -14.29
C THR A 95 17.99 -2.92 -15.40
N LEU A 96 16.70 -2.62 -15.37
CA LEU A 96 15.73 -3.08 -16.37
C LEU A 96 15.99 -2.46 -17.75
N VAL A 97 16.37 -1.20 -17.79
CA VAL A 97 16.72 -0.50 -19.04
C VAL A 97 18.03 -1.06 -19.63
N GLN A 98 19.05 -1.26 -18.80
CA GLN A 98 20.33 -1.82 -19.21
C GLN A 98 20.19 -3.25 -19.75
N SER A 99 19.35 -4.06 -19.09
CA SER A 99 19.05 -5.44 -19.52
C SER A 99 18.04 -5.52 -20.67
N LYS A 100 17.58 -4.38 -21.19
CA LYS A 100 16.57 -4.27 -22.26
C LYS A 100 15.23 -4.96 -21.93
N LYS A 101 14.95 -5.23 -20.66
CA LYS A 101 13.65 -5.78 -20.22
C LYS A 101 12.54 -4.74 -20.27
N ILE A 102 12.87 -3.47 -20.08
CA ILE A 102 11.98 -2.33 -20.28
C ILE A 102 12.61 -1.38 -21.30
N THR A 103 11.80 -0.94 -22.25
CA THR A 103 12.13 0.08 -23.24
C THR A 103 11.10 1.22 -23.14
N GLY A 104 11.46 2.39 -23.67
CA GLY A 104 10.53 3.52 -23.70
C GLY A 104 10.71 4.52 -22.59
N ILE A 105 11.63 4.33 -21.66
CA ILE A 105 12.00 5.31 -20.63
C ILE A 105 13.11 6.20 -21.20
N ALA A 106 12.88 7.53 -21.15
CA ALA A 106 13.85 8.52 -21.59
C ALA A 106 14.78 8.95 -20.45
N ASP A 107 14.20 9.20 -19.28
CA ASP A 107 14.95 9.64 -18.10
C ASP A 107 14.14 9.37 -16.83
N VAL A 108 14.81 9.34 -15.69
CA VAL A 108 14.20 9.20 -14.36
C VAL A 108 14.80 10.27 -13.45
N LYS A 109 13.95 11.10 -12.84
CA LYS A 109 14.37 12.19 -11.95
C LYS A 109 13.69 12.04 -10.60
N ASP A 110 14.47 12.17 -9.55
CA ASP A 110 13.96 12.30 -8.19
C ASP A 110 13.87 13.80 -7.85
N LEU A 111 12.64 14.28 -7.71
CA LEU A 111 12.31 15.65 -7.35
C LEU A 111 11.67 15.70 -5.96
N THR A 112 11.89 14.69 -5.15
CA THR A 112 11.39 14.61 -3.77
C THR A 112 11.99 15.73 -2.93
N ASP A 113 11.15 16.47 -2.23
CA ASP A 113 11.54 17.51 -1.29
C ASP A 113 10.70 17.49 -0.02
N LEU A 114 11.12 18.25 1.00
CA LEU A 114 10.41 18.30 2.29
C LEU A 114 9.08 19.06 2.23
N THR A 115 8.90 19.91 1.22
CA THR A 115 7.70 20.75 1.08
C THR A 115 6.59 20.01 0.35
N ASN A 116 6.94 19.35 -0.77
CA ASN A 116 5.99 18.70 -1.67
C ASN A 116 5.93 17.18 -1.47
N GLY A 117 6.81 16.61 -0.66
CA GLY A 117 6.90 15.17 -0.42
C GLY A 117 7.53 14.41 -1.58
N THR A 118 7.18 13.14 -1.68
CA THR A 118 7.71 12.24 -2.72
C THR A 118 7.28 12.68 -4.11
N ARG A 119 8.25 12.88 -5.00
CA ARG A 119 8.01 13.18 -6.42
C ARG A 119 9.08 12.51 -7.28
N LEU A 120 8.76 11.37 -7.85
CA LEU A 120 9.60 10.65 -8.79
C LEU A 120 9.01 10.79 -10.18
N VAL A 121 9.77 11.33 -11.12
CA VAL A 121 9.34 11.58 -12.50
C VAL A 121 10.04 10.62 -13.45
N ILE A 122 9.27 9.79 -14.14
CA ILE A 122 9.75 8.88 -15.17
C ILE A 122 9.33 9.42 -16.52
N GLU A 123 10.28 9.98 -17.27
CA GLU A 123 10.00 10.53 -18.59
C GLU A 123 9.86 9.41 -19.63
N VAL A 124 8.78 9.46 -20.39
CA VAL A 124 8.46 8.45 -21.40
C VAL A 124 8.90 8.94 -22.78
N LYS A 125 9.52 8.07 -23.56
CA LYS A 125 9.88 8.39 -24.96
C LYS A 125 8.64 8.61 -25.80
N ASN A 126 8.75 9.48 -26.81
CA ASN A 126 7.68 9.73 -27.76
C ASN A 126 7.25 8.43 -28.47
N GLY A 127 5.95 8.27 -28.69
CA GLY A 127 5.40 7.07 -29.34
C GLY A 127 5.17 5.87 -28.41
N ILE A 128 5.56 5.96 -27.14
CA ILE A 128 5.32 4.92 -26.13
C ILE A 128 4.06 5.25 -25.34
N ASN A 129 3.20 4.25 -25.14
CA ASN A 129 2.03 4.39 -24.27
C ASN A 129 2.46 4.38 -22.79
N PRO A 130 2.29 5.50 -22.05
CA PRO A 130 2.73 5.60 -20.68
C PRO A 130 1.92 4.72 -19.73
N GLU A 131 0.63 4.47 -20.00
CA GLU A 131 -0.21 3.59 -19.19
C GLU A 131 0.29 2.14 -19.26
N ALA A 132 0.59 1.65 -20.44
CA ALA A 132 1.15 0.31 -20.63
C ALA A 132 2.53 0.16 -20.00
N LEU A 133 3.37 1.21 -20.07
CA LEU A 133 4.67 1.24 -19.42
C LEU A 133 4.51 1.19 -17.89
N LEU A 134 3.57 1.95 -17.32
CA LEU A 134 3.29 1.95 -15.88
C LEU A 134 2.86 0.56 -15.38
N GLU A 135 1.99 -0.13 -16.11
CA GLU A 135 1.57 -1.50 -15.77
C GLU A 135 2.76 -2.49 -15.78
N ARG A 136 3.68 -2.33 -16.71
CA ARG A 136 4.91 -3.13 -16.72
C ARG A 136 5.82 -2.81 -15.54
N LEU A 137 5.93 -1.53 -15.17
CA LEU A 137 6.70 -1.10 -13.99
C LEU A 137 6.13 -1.66 -12.70
N TYR A 138 4.82 -1.74 -12.54
CA TYR A 138 4.19 -2.41 -11.39
C TYR A 138 4.60 -3.89 -11.29
N LYS A 139 4.73 -4.58 -12.40
CA LYS A 139 5.10 -6.01 -12.42
C LYS A 139 6.59 -6.27 -12.20
N LEU A 140 7.44 -5.35 -12.62
CA LEU A 140 8.90 -5.54 -12.69
C LEU A 140 9.69 -4.77 -11.64
N THR A 141 9.06 -3.85 -10.93
CA THR A 141 9.69 -3.04 -9.88
C THR A 141 8.88 -3.06 -8.59
N LYS A 142 9.45 -2.49 -7.53
CA LYS A 142 8.79 -2.28 -6.24
C LYS A 142 7.77 -1.13 -6.22
N LEU A 143 7.37 -0.60 -7.38
CA LEU A 143 6.18 0.27 -7.49
C LEU A 143 4.89 -0.47 -7.14
N GLU A 144 4.86 -1.79 -7.22
CA GLU A 144 3.91 -2.66 -6.55
C GLU A 144 4.69 -3.63 -5.68
N ASP A 145 4.35 -3.73 -4.41
CA ASP A 145 4.99 -4.66 -3.48
C ASP A 145 3.95 -5.37 -2.61
N SER A 146 4.30 -6.54 -2.12
CA SER A 146 3.47 -7.29 -1.19
C SER A 146 3.82 -6.92 0.24
N PHE A 147 2.79 -6.70 1.04
CA PHE A 147 2.91 -6.47 2.48
C PHE A 147 2.25 -7.61 3.25
N ALA A 148 3.00 -8.24 4.13
CA ALA A 148 2.51 -9.32 4.97
C ALA A 148 2.18 -8.79 6.37
N ILE A 149 0.96 -9.06 6.83
CA ILE A 149 0.54 -8.81 8.21
C ILE A 149 0.79 -10.06 9.03
N ASN A 150 1.38 -9.88 10.21
CA ASN A 150 1.48 -10.89 11.25
C ASN A 150 1.18 -10.19 12.59
N ALA A 151 -0.07 -10.29 13.02
CA ALA A 151 -0.55 -9.64 14.23
C ALA A 151 -0.33 -10.54 15.44
N VAL A 152 0.71 -10.26 16.21
CA VAL A 152 1.03 -11.00 17.44
C VAL A 152 0.67 -10.13 18.63
N SER A 153 -0.12 -10.66 19.54
CA SER A 153 -0.54 -10.02 20.79
C SER A 153 -0.27 -10.92 21.98
N LEU A 154 -0.08 -10.32 23.15
CA LEU A 154 0.02 -11.07 24.40
C LEU A 154 -1.38 -11.35 24.96
N VAL A 155 -1.69 -12.63 25.15
CA VAL A 155 -2.91 -13.09 25.79
C VAL A 155 -2.50 -13.94 26.99
N GLU A 156 -2.88 -13.53 28.20
CA GLU A 156 -2.48 -14.18 29.44
C GLU A 156 -0.95 -14.38 29.53
N GLY A 157 -0.19 -13.38 29.09
CA GLY A 157 1.28 -13.40 29.07
C GLY A 157 1.91 -14.28 27.98
N GLN A 158 1.12 -14.93 27.13
CA GLN A 158 1.60 -15.78 26.04
C GLN A 158 1.42 -15.08 24.68
N PRO A 159 2.41 -15.10 23.77
CA PRO A 159 2.26 -14.57 22.45
C PRO A 159 1.29 -15.41 21.62
N ARG A 160 0.26 -14.79 21.06
CA ARG A 160 -0.70 -15.41 20.16
C ARG A 160 -0.88 -14.56 18.91
N THR A 161 -1.00 -15.21 17.77
CA THR A 161 -1.38 -14.55 16.51
C THR A 161 -2.89 -14.48 16.45
N LEU A 162 -3.44 -13.26 16.50
CA LEU A 162 -4.87 -13.00 16.55
C LEU A 162 -5.22 -11.84 15.63
N GLY A 163 -6.37 -11.95 14.96
CA GLY A 163 -6.94 -10.81 14.24
C GLY A 163 -7.41 -9.71 15.22
N PRO A 164 -7.51 -8.45 14.75
CA PRO A 164 -7.93 -7.32 15.60
C PRO A 164 -9.25 -7.54 16.31
N VAL A 165 -10.23 -8.17 15.66
CA VAL A 165 -11.53 -8.46 16.22
C VAL A 165 -11.44 -9.45 17.37
N SER A 166 -10.73 -10.56 17.18
CA SER A 166 -10.52 -11.56 18.23
C SER A 166 -9.80 -10.97 19.45
N TYR A 167 -8.83 -10.09 19.22
CA TYR A 167 -8.14 -9.39 20.30
C TYR A 167 -9.05 -8.44 21.05
N THR A 168 -9.91 -7.70 20.35
CA THR A 168 -10.86 -6.77 20.97
C THR A 168 -11.89 -7.53 21.84
N HIS A 169 -12.41 -8.66 21.35
CA HIS A 169 -13.31 -9.50 22.14
C HIS A 169 -12.64 -10.04 23.41
N LEU A 170 -11.40 -10.51 23.32
CA LEU A 170 -10.65 -10.98 24.49
C LEU A 170 -10.50 -9.87 25.54
N ARG A 171 -10.14 -8.65 25.11
CA ARG A 171 -9.99 -7.50 26.01
C ARG A 171 -11.30 -7.07 26.66
N ALA A 172 -12.41 -7.17 25.96
CA ALA A 172 -13.73 -6.84 26.51
C ALA A 172 -14.14 -7.79 27.66
N HIS A 173 -13.59 -9.00 27.71
CA HIS A 173 -13.84 -9.97 28.79
C HIS A 173 -12.85 -9.87 29.96
N GLU A 174 -11.75 -9.12 29.81
CA GLU A 174 -10.76 -8.91 30.87
C GLU A 174 -11.08 -7.69 31.78
N THR A 175 -12.11 -6.91 31.46
CA THR A 175 -12.60 -5.75 32.22
C THR A 175 -13.97 -6.04 32.83
#